data_3d1d1dd2efda8b123b8be1c8a8ee8f6a
#
_entry.id   3d1d1dd2efda8b123b8be1c8a8ee8f6a
#
_cell.length_a   1.000
_cell.length_b   1.000
_cell.length_c   1.000
_cell.angle_alpha   90.00
_cell.angle_beta   90.00
_cell.angle_gamma   90.00
#
_symmetry.space_group_name_H-M   'P 1'
#
loop_
_entity.id
_entity.type
_entity.pdbx_description
1 polymer ?
#
loop_
_entity_poly.entity_id
_entity_poly.type
_entity_poly.pdbx_seq_one_letter_code
_entity_poly.pdbx_strand_id
1 'polypeptide(L)'
;MLTIKAEVLKSKQKVDKTYNVKIRLTYNREVKRLATHIFVRVEDLTKDFKLKNPKYIKEADRLVRYYEELCMGLPLEASNLTLSDVLDYIQKEKEKNTPIDFIQFCKDWLTTTEVKGKRNYQTALNAFIAFLGKDQLNTNQVTKLLMMEFMEYLHKKRAKQVAELQRKGKRIPSNRMVSLYMGSIRHLFNEAKKKYNDYDRNLIRIPNSPFENLVIPKQEATRKRALSAELIKKIWELPYIINANGRERLCPFNLAKDCFILSFCLIGMNSADLYNCSELEDGSITYYRTKTTDRRLDKAKMKVDVLPVLLPLMKKYEDYTQKKVFCFYHLYSTFKNFNRAINLGLKQIGKILKVDDLEYYAARHSWATLADRKSVV
;
A
#
# COMPACT_ATOMS: atom_id res chain seq x y z
N MET A 1 13.95 26.82 -39.61
CA MET A 1 12.47 26.62 -39.65
C MET A 1 12.18 25.12 -39.66
N LEU A 2 11.29 24.67 -38.82
CA LEU A 2 10.84 23.24 -38.78
C LEU A 2 9.79 23.05 -39.89
N THR A 3 9.97 21.98 -40.69
CA THR A 3 8.98 21.52 -41.68
C THR A 3 8.63 20.07 -41.47
N ILE A 4 7.33 19.77 -41.54
CA ILE A 4 6.77 18.46 -41.34
C ILE A 4 5.96 18.08 -42.58
N LYS A 5 6.28 16.98 -43.24
CA LYS A 5 5.62 16.53 -44.46
C LYS A 5 5.51 15.02 -44.52
N ALA A 6 4.45 14.50 -45.14
CA ALA A 6 4.39 13.10 -45.48
C ALA A 6 5.17 12.81 -46.77
N GLU A 7 5.94 11.72 -46.83
CA GLU A 7 6.66 11.29 -48.01
C GLU A 7 6.70 9.77 -48.14
N VAL A 8 6.86 9.29 -49.35
CA VAL A 8 7.10 7.88 -49.70
C VAL A 8 8.44 7.76 -50.41
N LEU A 9 9.28 6.85 -49.96
CA LEU A 9 10.62 6.66 -50.54
C LEU A 9 10.59 5.51 -51.55
N LYS A 10 10.91 5.80 -52.82
CA LYS A 10 10.99 4.84 -53.94
C LYS A 10 11.95 3.68 -53.63
N SER A 11 13.07 3.95 -52.99
CA SER A 11 14.12 2.96 -52.66
C SER A 11 13.79 2.03 -51.48
N LYS A 12 12.62 2.20 -50.81
CA LYS A 12 12.27 1.46 -49.58
C LYS A 12 10.96 0.66 -49.73
N GLN A 13 10.89 -0.14 -50.83
CA GLN A 13 9.80 -1.12 -50.98
C GLN A 13 10.00 -2.28 -50.01
N LYS A 14 8.90 -2.73 -49.39
CA LYS A 14 8.87 -3.94 -48.57
C LYS A 14 8.74 -5.22 -49.41
N VAL A 15 8.98 -6.38 -48.80
CA VAL A 15 8.86 -7.70 -49.43
C VAL A 15 7.44 -7.95 -49.94
N ASP A 16 6.42 -7.41 -49.28
CA ASP A 16 5.00 -7.48 -49.67
C ASP A 16 4.61 -6.48 -50.77
N LYS A 17 5.58 -5.88 -51.42
CA LYS A 17 5.44 -4.85 -52.50
C LYS A 17 4.74 -3.56 -52.05
N THR A 18 4.65 -3.31 -50.73
CA THR A 18 4.11 -2.05 -50.21
C THR A 18 5.22 -1.05 -49.89
N TYR A 19 4.86 0.22 -49.75
CA TYR A 19 5.71 1.31 -49.32
C TYR A 19 5.15 1.93 -48.04
N ASN A 20 6.02 2.16 -47.06
CA ASN A 20 5.60 2.86 -45.86
C ASN A 20 5.58 4.36 -46.08
N VAL A 21 4.44 5.00 -45.78
CA VAL A 21 4.35 6.47 -45.71
C VAL A 21 5.08 6.93 -44.46
N LYS A 22 6.05 7.85 -44.62
CA LYS A 22 6.86 8.36 -43.53
C LYS A 22 6.54 9.81 -43.28
N ILE A 23 6.63 10.24 -42.03
CA ILE A 23 6.63 11.67 -41.67
C ILE A 23 8.07 12.15 -41.68
N ARG A 24 8.36 13.06 -42.58
CA ARG A 24 9.65 13.72 -42.71
C ARG A 24 9.64 15.00 -41.86
N LEU A 25 10.55 15.06 -40.92
CA LEU A 25 10.87 16.24 -40.12
C LEU A 25 12.16 16.84 -40.67
N THR A 26 12.16 18.14 -40.98
CA THR A 26 13.35 18.86 -41.44
C THR A 26 13.53 20.08 -40.53
N TYR A 27 14.70 20.19 -39.93
CA TYR A 27 15.10 21.33 -39.11
C TYR A 27 16.58 21.63 -39.31
N ASN A 28 16.94 22.88 -39.53
CA ASN A 28 18.33 23.33 -39.78
C ASN A 28 19.08 22.51 -40.81
N ARG A 29 18.43 22.14 -41.94
CA ARG A 29 18.95 21.26 -43.03
C ARG A 29 19.12 19.79 -42.67
N GLU A 30 18.93 19.40 -41.42
CA GLU A 30 18.89 18.00 -41.03
C GLU A 30 17.51 17.39 -41.28
N VAL A 31 17.48 16.08 -41.61
CA VAL A 31 16.24 15.38 -41.95
C VAL A 31 16.13 14.08 -41.17
N LYS A 32 15.00 13.91 -40.48
CA LYS A 32 14.60 12.63 -39.87
C LYS A 32 13.28 12.16 -40.44
N ARG A 33 13.15 10.84 -40.59
CA ARG A 33 11.99 10.17 -41.16
C ARG A 33 11.40 9.22 -40.14
N LEU A 34 10.19 9.46 -39.72
CA LEU A 34 9.46 8.61 -38.77
C LEU A 34 8.54 7.67 -39.56
N ALA A 35 8.64 6.37 -39.29
CA ALA A 35 7.71 5.40 -39.87
C ALA A 35 6.31 5.58 -39.33
N THR A 36 5.29 5.34 -40.18
CA THR A 36 3.89 5.36 -39.79
C THR A 36 3.27 3.96 -39.90
N HIS A 37 1.99 3.85 -39.55
CA HIS A 37 1.20 2.65 -39.76
C HIS A 37 0.60 2.57 -41.19
N ILE A 38 0.80 3.61 -42.02
CA ILE A 38 0.24 3.69 -43.37
C ILE A 38 1.18 2.97 -44.35
N PHE A 39 0.65 1.98 -45.03
CA PHE A 39 1.33 1.28 -46.11
C PHE A 39 0.51 1.39 -47.40
N VAL A 40 1.14 1.74 -48.50
CA VAL A 40 0.54 1.99 -49.81
C VAL A 40 1.16 1.13 -50.89
N ARG A 41 0.41 0.80 -51.92
CA ARG A 41 0.91 0.13 -53.14
C ARG A 41 1.27 1.14 -54.21
N VAL A 42 1.96 0.68 -55.24
CA VAL A 42 2.36 1.54 -56.40
C VAL A 42 1.14 2.18 -57.05
N GLU A 43 0.00 1.48 -57.09
CA GLU A 43 -1.25 1.97 -57.63
C GLU A 43 -1.81 3.23 -56.90
N ASP A 44 -1.50 3.37 -55.65
CA ASP A 44 -1.88 4.51 -54.80
C ASP A 44 -0.95 5.71 -54.91
N LEU A 45 0.11 5.59 -55.76
CA LEU A 45 1.16 6.60 -55.92
C LEU A 45 1.13 7.21 -57.32
N THR A 46 1.58 8.45 -57.45
CA THR A 46 1.90 9.09 -58.72
C THR A 46 3.24 8.60 -59.25
N LYS A 47 3.59 8.95 -60.51
CA LYS A 47 4.91 8.69 -61.09
C LYS A 47 6.07 9.27 -60.28
N ASP A 48 5.81 10.36 -59.56
CA ASP A 48 6.77 11.04 -58.66
C ASP A 48 6.73 10.52 -57.22
N PHE A 49 6.12 9.36 -56.96
CA PHE A 49 5.99 8.74 -55.65
C PHE A 49 5.27 9.61 -54.62
N LYS A 50 4.33 10.48 -55.05
CA LYS A 50 3.41 11.19 -54.18
C LYS A 50 2.12 10.41 -54.02
N LEU A 51 1.48 10.53 -52.86
CA LEU A 51 0.17 9.90 -52.59
C LEU A 51 -0.88 10.38 -53.61
N LYS A 52 -1.59 9.45 -54.23
CA LYS A 52 -2.67 9.73 -55.19
C LYS A 52 -4.05 9.41 -54.63
N ASN A 53 -4.14 8.38 -53.80
CA ASN A 53 -5.42 7.90 -53.26
C ASN A 53 -5.89 8.85 -52.18
N PRO A 54 -7.11 9.46 -52.28
CA PRO A 54 -7.62 10.42 -51.30
C PRO A 54 -7.71 9.90 -49.87
N LYS A 55 -7.92 8.60 -49.67
CA LYS A 55 -7.95 7.96 -48.37
C LYS A 55 -6.62 8.13 -47.64
N TYR A 56 -5.54 7.76 -48.32
CA TYR A 56 -4.19 7.81 -47.74
C TYR A 56 -3.66 9.26 -47.60
N ILE A 57 -4.07 10.16 -48.52
CA ILE A 57 -3.78 11.60 -48.40
C ILE A 57 -4.37 12.14 -47.11
N LYS A 58 -5.68 11.91 -46.90
CA LYS A 58 -6.39 12.38 -45.68
C LYS A 58 -5.80 11.81 -44.38
N GLU A 59 -5.36 10.57 -44.41
CA GLU A 59 -4.74 9.90 -43.27
C GLU A 59 -3.33 10.44 -43.00
N ALA A 60 -2.55 10.65 -44.04
CA ALA A 60 -1.21 11.25 -43.96
C ALA A 60 -1.27 12.71 -43.47
N ASP A 61 -2.21 13.52 -43.97
CA ASP A 61 -2.46 14.91 -43.52
C ASP A 61 -2.86 14.97 -42.05
N ARG A 62 -3.66 14.02 -41.57
CA ARG A 62 -4.00 13.90 -40.14
C ARG A 62 -2.75 13.67 -39.29
N LEU A 63 -1.82 12.81 -39.74
CA LEU A 63 -0.58 12.57 -39.05
C LEU A 63 0.34 13.78 -39.10
N VAL A 64 0.43 14.49 -40.22
CA VAL A 64 1.23 15.73 -40.32
C VAL A 64 0.70 16.74 -39.31
N ARG A 65 -0.61 17.02 -39.27
CA ARG A 65 -1.22 17.92 -38.28
C ARG A 65 -0.96 17.51 -36.85
N TYR A 66 -1.08 16.21 -36.54
CA TYR A 66 -0.78 15.69 -35.22
C TYR A 66 0.66 15.99 -34.78
N TYR A 67 1.64 15.84 -35.67
CA TYR A 67 3.04 16.19 -35.38
C TYR A 67 3.26 17.70 -35.30
N GLU A 68 2.54 18.50 -36.08
CA GLU A 68 2.54 19.95 -35.99
C GLU A 68 2.01 20.42 -34.65
N GLU A 69 0.88 19.86 -34.20
CA GLU A 69 0.29 20.12 -32.88
C GLU A 69 1.25 19.76 -31.74
N LEU A 70 1.92 18.60 -31.82
CA LEU A 70 2.93 18.22 -30.82
C LEU A 70 4.07 19.23 -30.74
N CYS A 71 4.43 19.86 -31.85
CA CYS A 71 5.53 20.81 -31.94
C CYS A 71 5.14 22.27 -31.61
N MET A 72 3.85 22.58 -31.38
CA MET A 72 3.38 23.94 -31.11
C MET A 72 4.06 24.63 -29.92
N GLY A 73 4.43 23.86 -28.89
CA GLY A 73 5.11 24.39 -27.68
C GLY A 73 6.64 24.39 -27.77
N LEU A 74 7.23 24.06 -28.92
CA LEU A 74 8.67 24.10 -29.10
C LEU A 74 9.18 25.56 -29.14
N PRO A 75 10.19 25.94 -28.34
CA PRO A 75 10.82 27.26 -28.38
C PRO A 75 11.74 27.36 -29.62
N LEU A 76 11.14 27.43 -30.83
CA LEU A 76 11.86 27.42 -32.10
C LEU A 76 12.79 28.67 -32.28
N GLU A 77 12.64 29.67 -31.45
CA GLU A 77 13.49 30.89 -31.45
C GLU A 77 14.80 30.69 -30.66
N ALA A 78 14.93 29.57 -29.91
CA ALA A 78 16.17 29.28 -29.22
C ALA A 78 17.26 28.90 -30.23
N SER A 79 18.34 29.67 -30.29
CA SER A 79 19.40 29.64 -31.30
C SER A 79 20.18 28.29 -31.33
N ASN A 80 20.02 27.42 -30.36
CA ASN A 80 20.82 26.19 -30.17
C ASN A 80 20.04 24.86 -30.29
N LEU A 81 18.77 24.89 -30.74
CA LEU A 81 17.99 23.68 -30.94
C LEU A 81 18.53 22.84 -32.10
N THR A 82 18.72 21.53 -31.84
CA THR A 82 19.07 20.52 -32.84
C THR A 82 17.84 19.72 -33.26
N LEU A 83 17.93 18.96 -34.36
CA LEU A 83 16.85 18.04 -34.76
C LEU A 83 16.64 16.95 -33.69
N SER A 84 17.69 16.56 -32.96
CA SER A 84 17.58 15.61 -31.84
C SER A 84 16.70 16.17 -30.72
N ASP A 85 16.87 17.44 -30.36
CA ASP A 85 16.05 18.10 -29.33
C ASP A 85 14.57 18.15 -29.73
N VAL A 86 14.30 18.40 -31.02
CA VAL A 86 12.94 18.35 -31.58
C VAL A 86 12.32 16.96 -31.45
N LEU A 87 13.09 15.92 -31.74
CA LEU A 87 12.63 14.52 -31.62
C LEU A 87 12.38 14.12 -30.16
N ASP A 88 13.26 14.50 -29.26
CA ASP A 88 13.10 14.26 -27.82
C ASP A 88 11.88 15.00 -27.26
N TYR A 89 11.63 16.22 -27.72
CA TYR A 89 10.43 16.96 -27.37
C TYR A 89 9.16 16.25 -27.86
N ILE A 90 9.12 15.83 -29.13
CA ILE A 90 7.98 15.08 -29.69
C ILE A 90 7.74 13.79 -28.91
N GLN A 91 8.79 13.08 -28.53
CA GLN A 91 8.67 11.86 -27.75
C GLN A 91 8.09 12.14 -26.36
N LYS A 92 8.57 13.16 -25.67
CA LYS A 92 8.04 13.61 -24.37
C LYS A 92 6.57 14.00 -24.44
N GLU A 93 6.16 14.76 -25.46
CA GLU A 93 4.76 15.15 -25.63
C GLU A 93 3.85 13.95 -25.93
N LYS A 94 4.30 12.98 -26.71
CA LYS A 94 3.59 11.71 -26.91
C LYS A 94 3.41 10.95 -25.60
N GLU A 95 4.46 10.86 -24.80
CA GLU A 95 4.42 10.19 -23.49
C GLU A 95 3.45 10.90 -22.52
N LYS A 96 3.46 12.24 -22.47
CA LYS A 96 2.51 13.04 -21.67
C LYS A 96 1.06 12.77 -22.05
N ASN A 97 0.78 12.69 -23.35
CA ASN A 97 -0.57 12.52 -23.87
C ASN A 97 -1.10 11.08 -23.81
N THR A 98 -0.24 10.10 -23.47
CA THR A 98 -0.67 8.70 -23.33
C THR A 98 -1.46 8.53 -22.04
N PRO A 99 -2.74 8.13 -22.09
CA PRO A 99 -3.56 7.91 -20.90
C PRO A 99 -2.96 6.85 -19.97
N ILE A 100 -3.04 7.08 -18.67
CA ILE A 100 -2.61 6.12 -17.66
C ILE A 100 -3.83 5.67 -16.88
N ASP A 101 -4.18 4.39 -16.97
CA ASP A 101 -5.24 3.81 -16.14
C ASP A 101 -4.74 3.64 -14.71
N PHE A 102 -5.32 4.44 -13.80
CA PHE A 102 -4.98 4.44 -12.38
C PHE A 102 -5.37 3.14 -11.68
N ILE A 103 -6.53 2.56 -12.03
CA ILE A 103 -7.00 1.32 -11.40
C ILE A 103 -6.10 0.15 -11.80
N GLN A 104 -5.75 0.05 -13.10
CA GLN A 104 -4.82 -0.97 -13.56
C GLN A 104 -3.45 -0.82 -12.91
N PHE A 105 -2.93 0.41 -12.85
CA PHE A 105 -1.69 0.68 -12.11
C PHE A 105 -1.75 0.20 -10.65
N CYS A 106 -2.85 0.48 -9.94
CA CYS A 106 -3.01 0.04 -8.55
C CYS A 106 -3.03 -1.48 -8.42
N LYS A 107 -3.70 -2.19 -9.34
CA LYS A 107 -3.70 -3.66 -9.38
C LYS A 107 -2.28 -4.20 -9.59
N ASP A 108 -1.55 -3.66 -10.57
CA ASP A 108 -0.17 -4.07 -10.87
C ASP A 108 0.78 -3.78 -9.70
N TRP A 109 0.69 -2.59 -9.11
CA TRP A 109 1.47 -2.23 -7.93
C TRP A 109 1.21 -3.19 -6.76
N LEU A 110 -0.05 -3.55 -6.54
CA LEU A 110 -0.42 -4.53 -5.51
C LEU A 110 0.10 -5.94 -5.80
N THR A 111 0.33 -6.34 -7.04
CA THR A 111 0.94 -7.64 -7.34
C THR A 111 2.44 -7.67 -7.05
N THR A 112 3.13 -6.59 -7.37
CA THR A 112 4.60 -6.51 -7.32
C THR A 112 5.16 -6.02 -5.99
N THR A 113 4.36 -5.28 -5.17
CA THR A 113 4.85 -4.70 -3.92
C THR A 113 4.99 -5.72 -2.79
N GLU A 114 6.05 -5.61 -2.01
CA GLU A 114 6.28 -6.37 -0.77
C GLU A 114 5.94 -5.57 0.50
N VAL A 115 5.28 -4.43 0.37
CA VAL A 115 4.97 -3.54 1.50
C VAL A 115 4.12 -4.26 2.55
N LYS A 116 4.57 -4.22 3.80
CA LYS A 116 3.78 -4.70 4.94
C LYS A 116 2.45 -3.93 5.04
N GLY A 117 1.35 -4.67 5.17
CA GLY A 117 0.01 -4.05 5.20
C GLY A 117 -0.67 -3.91 3.84
N LYS A 118 -0.15 -4.50 2.78
CA LYS A 118 -0.72 -4.61 1.43
C LYS A 118 -2.23 -4.83 1.41
N ARG A 119 -2.76 -5.64 2.35
CA ARG A 119 -4.20 -5.89 2.48
C ARG A 119 -5.03 -4.61 2.70
N ASN A 120 -4.48 -3.60 3.38
CA ASN A 120 -5.20 -2.33 3.60
C ASN A 120 -5.39 -1.57 2.28
N TYR A 121 -4.35 -1.53 1.44
CA TYR A 121 -4.41 -0.91 0.11
C TYR A 121 -5.39 -1.66 -0.79
N GLN A 122 -5.36 -2.99 -0.79
CA GLN A 122 -6.32 -3.81 -1.56
C GLN A 122 -7.76 -3.54 -1.11
N THR A 123 -8.01 -3.46 0.21
CA THR A 123 -9.36 -3.20 0.73
C THR A 123 -9.84 -1.79 0.36
N ALA A 124 -8.96 -0.80 0.41
CA ALA A 124 -9.28 0.56 0.00
C ALA A 124 -9.55 0.65 -1.52
N LEU A 125 -8.73 -0.01 -2.34
CA LEU A 125 -8.93 -0.07 -3.79
C LEU A 125 -10.26 -0.73 -4.15
N ASN A 126 -10.61 -1.86 -3.51
CA ASN A 126 -11.88 -2.52 -3.73
C ASN A 126 -13.07 -1.62 -3.36
N ALA A 127 -12.95 -0.84 -2.28
CA ALA A 127 -13.97 0.12 -1.89
C ALA A 127 -14.08 1.28 -2.90
N PHE A 128 -12.96 1.71 -3.48
CA PHE A 128 -12.92 2.76 -4.49
C PHE A 128 -13.52 2.28 -5.82
N ILE A 129 -13.21 1.07 -6.27
CA ILE A 129 -13.81 0.45 -7.46
C ILE A 129 -15.33 0.29 -7.27
N ALA A 130 -15.77 -0.16 -6.08
CA ALA A 130 -17.20 -0.27 -5.77
C ALA A 130 -17.92 1.09 -5.78
N PHE A 131 -17.25 2.17 -5.37
CA PHE A 131 -17.78 3.53 -5.47
C PHE A 131 -17.89 3.98 -6.91
N LEU A 132 -16.87 3.74 -7.74
CA LEU A 132 -16.85 4.14 -9.15
C LEU A 132 -17.86 3.37 -10.01
N GLY A 133 -18.25 2.15 -9.63
CA GLY A 133 -19.06 1.25 -10.44
C GLY A 133 -18.37 0.74 -11.71
N LYS A 134 -17.07 0.98 -11.86
CA LYS A 134 -16.23 0.57 -12.99
C LYS A 134 -14.80 0.31 -12.52
N ASP A 135 -14.05 -0.47 -13.25
CA ASP A 135 -12.68 -0.88 -12.92
C ASP A 135 -11.60 -0.24 -13.80
N GLN A 136 -11.94 0.86 -14.46
CA GLN A 136 -11.06 1.70 -15.26
C GLN A 136 -11.25 3.16 -14.88
N LEU A 137 -10.15 3.88 -14.68
CA LEU A 137 -10.14 5.30 -14.38
C LEU A 137 -8.78 5.90 -14.76
N ASN A 138 -8.76 6.87 -15.67
CA ASN A 138 -7.53 7.56 -16.00
C ASN A 138 -7.04 8.45 -14.85
N THR A 139 -5.73 8.61 -14.71
CA THR A 139 -5.12 9.44 -13.65
C THR A 139 -5.59 10.90 -13.66
N ASN A 140 -5.86 11.48 -14.83
CA ASN A 140 -6.39 12.84 -14.97
C ASN A 140 -7.83 12.99 -14.46
N GLN A 141 -8.60 11.91 -14.39
CA GLN A 141 -9.96 11.89 -13.83
C GLN A 141 -9.97 11.75 -12.30
N VAL A 142 -8.82 11.44 -11.68
CA VAL A 142 -8.69 11.43 -10.23
C VAL A 142 -8.58 12.88 -9.76
N THR A 143 -9.70 13.53 -9.52
CA THR A 143 -9.81 14.93 -9.13
C THR A 143 -10.08 15.09 -7.63
N LYS A 144 -9.90 16.30 -7.10
CA LYS A 144 -10.27 16.62 -5.71
C LYS A 144 -11.77 16.39 -5.49
N LEU A 145 -12.62 16.77 -6.44
CA LEU A 145 -14.06 16.54 -6.35
C LEU A 145 -14.39 15.06 -6.22
N LEU A 146 -13.82 14.21 -7.10
CA LEU A 146 -14.00 12.76 -7.03
C LEU A 146 -13.56 12.20 -5.67
N MET A 147 -12.48 12.72 -5.08
CA MET A 147 -12.03 12.29 -3.75
C MET A 147 -12.98 12.75 -2.64
N MET A 148 -13.59 13.91 -2.76
CA MET A 148 -14.63 14.37 -1.83
C MET A 148 -15.88 13.48 -1.90
N GLU A 149 -16.33 13.16 -3.09
CA GLU A 149 -17.48 12.25 -3.33
C GLU A 149 -17.20 10.84 -2.78
N PHE A 150 -15.98 10.33 -2.99
CA PHE A 150 -15.57 9.05 -2.40
C PHE A 150 -15.56 9.10 -0.87
N MET A 151 -15.07 10.17 -0.28
CA MET A 151 -15.09 10.37 1.17
C MET A 151 -16.52 10.39 1.72
N GLU A 152 -17.43 11.09 1.05
CA GLU A 152 -18.86 11.10 1.42
C GLU A 152 -19.50 9.70 1.29
N TYR A 153 -19.21 8.97 0.22
CA TYR A 153 -19.62 7.57 0.07
C TYR A 153 -19.15 6.70 1.25
N LEU A 154 -17.90 6.87 1.68
CA LEU A 154 -17.37 6.15 2.84
C LEU A 154 -18.09 6.52 4.14
N HIS A 155 -18.43 7.79 4.33
CA HIS A 155 -19.23 8.23 5.49
C HIS A 155 -20.63 7.60 5.49
N LYS A 156 -21.34 7.62 4.36
CA LYS A 156 -22.66 6.98 4.20
C LYS A 156 -22.58 5.47 4.46
N LYS A 157 -21.56 4.80 3.92
CA LYS A 157 -21.31 3.37 4.15
C LYS A 157 -21.05 3.08 5.63
N ARG A 158 -20.28 3.93 6.29
CA ARG A 158 -20.00 3.83 7.73
C ARG A 158 -21.27 4.01 8.56
N ALA A 159 -22.09 5.01 8.27
CA ALA A 159 -23.34 5.25 8.99
C ALA A 159 -24.28 4.04 8.92
N LYS A 160 -24.43 3.42 7.74
CA LYS A 160 -25.22 2.18 7.58
C LYS A 160 -24.67 1.04 8.43
N GLN A 161 -23.34 0.85 8.44
CA GLN A 161 -22.70 -0.18 9.26
C GLN A 161 -22.90 0.04 10.75
N VAL A 162 -22.79 1.29 11.22
CA VAL A 162 -23.02 1.65 12.62
C VAL A 162 -24.47 1.34 13.03
N ALA A 163 -25.44 1.77 12.23
CA ALA A 163 -26.85 1.51 12.51
C ALA A 163 -27.18 0.01 12.57
N GLU A 164 -26.60 -0.80 11.69
CA GLU A 164 -26.76 -2.26 11.71
C GLU A 164 -26.15 -2.90 12.98
N LEU A 165 -24.95 -2.46 13.37
CA LEU A 165 -24.29 -2.97 14.57
C LEU A 165 -25.03 -2.58 15.85
N GLN A 166 -25.59 -1.36 15.90
CA GLN A 166 -26.45 -0.89 17.00
C GLN A 166 -27.70 -1.76 17.15
N ARG A 167 -28.40 -2.06 16.04
CA ARG A 167 -29.57 -2.97 16.07
C ARG A 167 -29.22 -4.36 16.58
N LYS A 168 -28.01 -4.83 16.29
CA LYS A 168 -27.52 -6.17 16.71
C LYS A 168 -26.90 -6.16 18.13
N GLY A 169 -26.89 -5.05 18.83
CA GLY A 169 -26.23 -4.89 20.15
C GLY A 169 -24.72 -5.17 20.09
N LYS A 170 -24.10 -5.00 18.88
CA LYS A 170 -22.68 -5.27 18.68
C LYS A 170 -21.86 -4.01 18.85
N ARG A 171 -20.62 -4.20 19.29
CA ARG A 171 -19.66 -3.10 19.44
C ARG A 171 -19.44 -2.35 18.11
N ILE A 172 -19.49 -1.02 18.19
CA ILE A 172 -19.18 -0.13 17.08
C ILE A 172 -17.65 -0.03 16.96
N PRO A 173 -17.06 -0.36 15.79
CA PRO A 173 -15.63 -0.16 15.56
C PRO A 173 -15.29 1.33 15.42
N SER A 174 -14.03 1.71 15.59
CA SER A 174 -13.57 3.11 15.45
C SER A 174 -13.87 3.71 14.07
N ASN A 175 -13.85 5.03 13.94
CA ASN A 175 -14.06 5.76 12.66
C ASN A 175 -12.88 5.68 11.67
N ARG A 176 -11.91 4.81 11.93
CA ARG A 176 -10.66 4.73 11.16
C ARG A 176 -10.83 4.44 9.65
N MET A 177 -11.97 3.87 9.23
CA MET A 177 -12.17 3.42 7.85
C MET A 177 -11.96 4.54 6.84
N VAL A 178 -12.54 5.71 7.07
CA VAL A 178 -12.46 6.85 6.14
C VAL A 178 -11.01 7.32 5.98
N SER A 179 -10.34 7.64 7.08
CA SER A 179 -8.95 8.10 7.06
C SER A 179 -7.99 7.07 6.49
N LEU A 180 -8.20 5.77 6.78
CA LEU A 180 -7.38 4.68 6.26
C LEU A 180 -7.53 4.53 4.74
N TYR A 181 -8.77 4.55 4.22
CA TYR A 181 -9.00 4.33 2.79
C TYR A 181 -8.57 5.54 1.97
N MET A 182 -8.90 6.76 2.42
CA MET A 182 -8.43 7.98 1.78
C MET A 182 -6.89 8.06 1.76
N GLY A 183 -6.24 7.73 2.89
CA GLY A 183 -4.78 7.68 2.99
C GLY A 183 -4.17 6.60 2.10
N SER A 184 -4.84 5.45 1.94
CA SER A 184 -4.38 4.37 1.06
C SER A 184 -4.46 4.76 -0.42
N ILE A 185 -5.57 5.37 -0.86
CA ILE A 185 -5.71 5.84 -2.25
C ILE A 185 -4.70 6.97 -2.53
N ARG A 186 -4.49 7.91 -1.59
CA ARG A 186 -3.44 8.94 -1.71
C ARG A 186 -2.05 8.33 -1.89
N HIS A 187 -1.73 7.30 -1.12
CA HIS A 187 -0.43 6.62 -1.26
C HIS A 187 -0.29 5.98 -2.66
N LEU A 188 -1.29 5.23 -3.12
CA LEU A 188 -1.29 4.62 -4.45
C LEU A 188 -1.16 5.67 -5.57
N PHE A 189 -1.83 6.82 -5.43
CA PHE A 189 -1.71 7.91 -6.39
C PHE A 189 -0.30 8.53 -6.41
N ASN A 190 0.31 8.68 -5.24
CA ASN A 190 1.69 9.15 -5.14
C ASN A 190 2.69 8.14 -5.73
N GLU A 191 2.46 6.84 -5.56
CA GLU A 191 3.27 5.80 -6.21
C GLU A 191 3.12 5.83 -7.74
N ALA A 192 1.92 6.13 -8.26
CA ALA A 192 1.72 6.37 -9.69
C ALA A 192 2.52 7.60 -10.17
N LYS A 193 2.48 8.72 -9.42
CA LYS A 193 3.31 9.90 -9.73
C LYS A 193 4.79 9.56 -9.76
N LYS A 194 5.29 8.80 -8.79
CA LYS A 194 6.70 8.38 -8.75
C LYS A 194 7.10 7.52 -9.95
N LYS A 195 6.20 6.66 -10.43
CA LYS A 195 6.48 5.78 -11.58
C LYS A 195 6.45 6.50 -12.91
N TYR A 196 5.53 7.46 -13.07
CA TYR A 196 5.25 8.03 -14.39
C TYR A 196 5.76 9.46 -14.58
N ASN A 197 6.12 10.18 -13.53
CA ASN A 197 6.74 11.50 -13.62
C ASN A 197 8.25 11.35 -13.52
N ASP A 198 8.95 11.97 -14.46
CA ASP A 198 10.41 12.11 -14.47
C ASP A 198 10.74 13.60 -14.38
N TYR A 199 11.09 14.05 -13.20
CA TYR A 199 11.37 15.48 -12.93
C TYR A 199 12.70 15.94 -13.55
N ASP A 200 13.70 15.04 -13.67
CA ASP A 200 15.00 15.35 -14.26
C ASP A 200 14.87 15.62 -15.76
N ARG A 201 13.98 14.88 -16.44
CA ARG A 201 13.66 15.09 -17.85
C ARG A 201 12.53 16.10 -18.09
N ASN A 202 11.98 16.72 -17.03
CA ASN A 202 10.79 17.58 -17.09
C ASN A 202 9.59 16.90 -17.79
N LEU A 203 9.43 15.59 -17.56
CA LEU A 203 8.34 14.79 -18.10
C LEU A 203 7.29 14.55 -17.00
N ILE A 204 6.31 15.44 -16.90
CA ILE A 204 5.23 15.35 -15.89
C ILE A 204 3.98 14.78 -16.57
N ARG A 205 3.75 13.48 -16.39
CA ARG A 205 2.58 12.78 -16.95
C ARG A 205 1.35 12.82 -16.05
N ILE A 206 1.54 12.98 -14.73
CA ILE A 206 0.48 13.12 -13.74
C ILE A 206 0.69 14.44 -12.99
N PRO A 207 0.21 15.58 -13.56
CA PRO A 207 0.39 16.89 -12.95
C PRO A 207 -0.56 17.15 -11.78
N ASN A 208 -1.74 16.56 -11.78
CA ASN A 208 -2.80 16.81 -10.80
C ASN A 208 -2.42 16.36 -9.38
N SER A 209 -2.98 17.06 -8.38
CA SER A 209 -2.77 16.82 -6.95
C SER A 209 -4.12 16.75 -6.22
N PRO A 210 -4.90 15.66 -6.40
CA PRO A 210 -6.28 15.57 -5.93
C PRO A 210 -6.43 15.58 -4.41
N PHE A 211 -5.35 15.35 -3.68
CA PHE A 211 -5.32 15.35 -2.21
C PHE A 211 -4.75 16.63 -1.60
N GLU A 212 -4.29 17.56 -2.43
CA GLU A 212 -3.84 18.87 -1.98
C GLU A 212 -5.04 19.68 -1.46
N ASN A 213 -4.88 20.27 -0.27
CA ASN A 213 -5.96 21.00 0.40
C ASN A 213 -7.25 20.19 0.61
N LEU A 214 -7.16 18.86 0.63
CA LEU A 214 -8.27 17.98 1.01
C LEU A 214 -8.15 17.61 2.49
N VAL A 215 -9.11 18.05 3.29
CA VAL A 215 -9.17 17.73 4.72
C VAL A 215 -9.71 16.32 4.89
N ILE A 216 -8.83 15.39 5.25
CA ILE A 216 -9.21 14.02 5.60
C ILE A 216 -9.50 13.96 7.11
N PRO A 217 -10.67 13.44 7.55
CA PRO A 217 -11.01 13.35 8.95
C PRO A 217 -9.95 12.61 9.76
N LYS A 218 -9.56 13.19 10.91
CA LYS A 218 -8.62 12.53 11.82
C LYS A 218 -9.30 11.32 12.45
N GLN A 219 -8.49 10.30 12.73
CA GLN A 219 -8.95 9.16 13.49
C GLN A 219 -9.23 9.59 14.93
N GLU A 220 -10.34 9.11 15.51
CA GLU A 220 -10.61 9.25 16.93
C GLU A 220 -9.48 8.66 17.78
N ALA A 221 -9.27 9.24 18.95
CA ALA A 221 -8.30 8.73 19.90
C ALA A 221 -8.60 7.24 20.21
N THR A 222 -7.56 6.44 20.25
CA THR A 222 -7.71 5.03 20.61
C THR A 222 -8.14 4.93 22.06
N ARG A 223 -9.13 4.06 22.33
CA ARG A 223 -9.59 3.75 23.69
C ARG A 223 -8.39 3.41 24.58
N LYS A 224 -8.35 4.01 25.78
CA LYS A 224 -7.42 3.61 26.83
C LYS A 224 -7.72 2.17 27.24
N ARG A 225 -6.71 1.30 27.20
CA ARG A 225 -6.83 -0.14 27.47
C ARG A 225 -5.97 -0.56 28.67
N ALA A 226 -5.32 0.39 29.32
CA ALA A 226 -4.51 0.12 30.49
C ALA A 226 -5.38 -0.33 31.66
N LEU A 227 -4.97 -1.39 32.31
CA LEU A 227 -5.53 -1.88 33.56
C LEU A 227 -4.79 -1.27 34.74
N SER A 228 -5.47 -1.20 35.90
CA SER A 228 -4.82 -0.83 37.15
C SER A 228 -3.91 -1.96 37.66
N ALA A 229 -2.97 -1.65 38.56
CA ALA A 229 -2.10 -2.63 39.18
C ALA A 229 -2.89 -3.72 39.92
N GLU A 230 -4.00 -3.36 40.58
CA GLU A 230 -4.88 -4.28 41.29
C GLU A 230 -5.54 -5.27 40.34
N LEU A 231 -5.96 -4.84 39.16
CA LEU A 231 -6.54 -5.74 38.17
C LEU A 231 -5.50 -6.70 37.58
N ILE A 232 -4.28 -6.24 37.36
CA ILE A 232 -3.17 -7.09 36.90
C ILE A 232 -2.86 -8.14 37.96
N LYS A 233 -2.81 -7.73 39.24
CA LYS A 233 -2.63 -8.66 40.38
C LYS A 233 -3.76 -9.69 40.43
N LYS A 234 -5.03 -9.28 40.27
CA LYS A 234 -6.16 -10.20 40.20
C LYS A 234 -6.03 -11.18 39.04
N ILE A 235 -5.57 -10.77 37.86
CA ILE A 235 -5.32 -11.69 36.74
C ILE A 235 -4.24 -12.71 37.12
N TRP A 236 -3.17 -12.26 37.78
CA TRP A 236 -2.09 -13.11 38.23
C TRP A 236 -2.55 -14.19 39.23
N GLU A 237 -3.40 -13.80 40.18
CA GLU A 237 -3.90 -14.63 41.28
C GLU A 237 -5.06 -15.55 40.87
N LEU A 238 -5.63 -15.42 39.68
CA LEU A 238 -6.69 -16.31 39.21
C LEU A 238 -6.25 -17.78 39.28
N PRO A 239 -7.08 -18.69 39.83
CA PRO A 239 -6.77 -20.12 39.84
C PRO A 239 -6.71 -20.66 38.40
N TYR A 240 -5.84 -21.64 38.17
CA TYR A 240 -5.84 -22.38 36.94
C TYR A 240 -7.05 -23.32 36.86
N ILE A 241 -7.55 -23.52 35.65
CA ILE A 241 -8.50 -24.59 35.37
C ILE A 241 -7.70 -25.87 35.36
N ILE A 242 -8.06 -26.81 36.22
CA ILE A 242 -7.47 -28.13 36.34
C ILE A 242 -8.34 -29.20 35.64
N ASN A 243 -7.74 -30.28 35.17
CA ASN A 243 -8.45 -31.45 34.66
C ASN A 243 -8.77 -32.42 35.81
N ALA A 244 -9.48 -33.51 35.50
CA ALA A 244 -9.87 -34.54 36.49
C ALA A 244 -8.66 -35.19 37.23
N ASN A 245 -7.47 -35.10 36.64
CA ASN A 245 -6.25 -35.68 37.21
C ASN A 245 -5.46 -34.69 38.08
N GLY A 246 -6.05 -33.55 38.42
CA GLY A 246 -5.40 -32.48 39.22
C GLY A 246 -4.31 -31.68 38.49
N ARG A 247 -4.09 -31.90 37.19
CA ARG A 247 -3.10 -31.17 36.39
C ARG A 247 -3.74 -29.95 35.73
N GLU A 248 -2.95 -28.93 35.52
CA GLU A 248 -3.39 -27.75 34.73
C GLU A 248 -3.89 -28.18 33.35
N ARG A 249 -5.09 -27.72 33.02
CA ARG A 249 -5.69 -28.01 31.71
C ARG A 249 -5.05 -27.14 30.65
N LEU A 250 -4.66 -27.74 29.52
CA LEU A 250 -4.28 -26.98 28.33
C LEU A 250 -5.55 -26.39 27.71
N CYS A 251 -5.84 -25.13 28.04
CA CYS A 251 -7.02 -24.42 27.56
C CYS A 251 -6.73 -22.92 27.30
N PRO A 252 -7.57 -22.24 26.51
CA PRO A 252 -7.39 -20.83 26.23
C PRO A 252 -7.33 -19.92 27.46
N PHE A 253 -8.06 -20.26 28.53
CA PHE A 253 -8.09 -19.49 29.78
C PHE A 253 -6.71 -19.49 30.46
N ASN A 254 -6.14 -20.66 30.73
CA ASN A 254 -4.85 -20.81 31.40
C ASN A 254 -3.71 -20.19 30.53
N LEU A 255 -3.71 -20.48 29.22
CA LEU A 255 -2.78 -19.85 28.29
C LEU A 255 -2.86 -18.33 28.30
N ALA A 256 -4.06 -17.78 28.31
CA ALA A 256 -4.29 -16.34 28.26
C ALA A 256 -3.80 -15.65 29.52
N LYS A 257 -4.04 -16.24 30.69
CA LYS A 257 -3.51 -15.77 31.97
C LYS A 257 -1.98 -15.68 31.89
N ASP A 258 -1.32 -16.76 31.56
CA ASP A 258 0.14 -16.85 31.54
C ASP A 258 0.76 -15.91 30.50
N CYS A 259 0.23 -15.91 29.27
CA CYS A 259 0.71 -15.04 28.22
C CYS A 259 0.49 -13.54 28.52
N PHE A 260 -0.60 -13.19 29.23
CA PHE A 260 -0.82 -11.79 29.65
C PHE A 260 0.25 -11.34 30.65
N ILE A 261 0.57 -12.17 31.62
CA ILE A 261 1.60 -11.91 32.62
C ILE A 261 3.00 -11.86 31.98
N LEU A 262 3.33 -12.84 31.11
CA LEU A 262 4.57 -12.80 30.32
C LEU A 262 4.69 -11.49 29.54
N SER A 263 3.64 -11.12 28.82
CA SER A 263 3.65 -9.84 28.06
C SER A 263 3.87 -8.65 28.97
N PHE A 264 3.14 -8.55 30.06
CA PHE A 264 3.25 -7.42 30.98
C PHE A 264 4.65 -7.28 31.56
N CYS A 265 5.19 -8.35 32.11
CA CYS A 265 6.52 -8.36 32.75
C CYS A 265 7.66 -8.27 31.72
N LEU A 266 7.46 -8.69 30.48
CA LEU A 266 8.40 -8.51 29.37
C LEU A 266 8.14 -7.19 28.62
N ILE A 267 7.91 -6.10 29.38
CA ILE A 267 7.72 -4.73 28.90
C ILE A 267 6.67 -4.56 27.79
N GLY A 268 5.60 -5.34 27.88
CA GLY A 268 4.50 -5.32 26.91
C GLY A 268 4.85 -5.97 25.57
N MET A 269 5.58 -7.08 25.59
CA MET A 269 5.91 -7.86 24.39
C MET A 269 4.65 -8.27 23.65
N ASN A 270 4.57 -8.05 22.31
CA ASN A 270 3.43 -8.46 21.51
C ASN A 270 3.37 -9.99 21.32
N SER A 271 2.18 -10.52 21.07
CA SER A 271 1.99 -11.96 20.83
C SER A 271 2.80 -12.50 19.64
N ALA A 272 3.01 -11.69 18.59
CA ALA A 272 3.85 -12.10 17.47
C ALA A 272 5.33 -12.19 17.86
N ASP A 273 5.79 -11.27 18.70
CA ASP A 273 7.17 -11.23 19.18
C ASP A 273 7.39 -12.36 20.21
N LEU A 274 6.42 -12.59 21.12
CA LEU A 274 6.43 -13.72 22.06
C LEU A 274 6.45 -15.09 21.36
N TYR A 275 5.70 -15.21 20.26
CA TYR A 275 5.66 -16.45 19.46
C TYR A 275 6.96 -16.71 18.70
N ASN A 276 7.71 -15.66 18.35
CA ASN A 276 8.86 -15.75 17.44
C ASN A 276 10.22 -15.54 18.11
N CYS A 277 10.31 -15.04 19.35
CA CYS A 277 11.59 -14.80 19.99
C CYS A 277 12.42 -16.08 20.10
N SER A 278 13.71 -15.97 19.76
CA SER A 278 14.63 -17.11 19.66
C SER A 278 15.92 -16.95 20.46
N GLU A 279 16.16 -15.78 21.03
CA GLU A 279 17.41 -15.50 21.74
C GLU A 279 17.11 -15.29 23.23
N LEU A 280 17.62 -16.16 24.07
CA LEU A 280 17.63 -16.02 25.54
C LEU A 280 19.08 -16.25 26.02
N GLU A 281 19.74 -15.19 26.46
CA GLU A 281 21.13 -15.21 26.91
C GLU A 281 21.27 -14.35 28.17
N ASP A 282 22.05 -14.80 29.11
CA ASP A 282 22.33 -14.08 30.36
C ASP A 282 21.09 -13.57 31.09
N GLY A 283 20.04 -14.35 31.11
CA GLY A 283 18.77 -13.96 31.74
C GLY A 283 17.98 -12.90 31.00
N SER A 284 18.35 -12.54 29.77
CA SER A 284 17.65 -11.54 28.94
C SER A 284 17.14 -12.16 27.63
N ILE A 285 15.93 -11.78 27.23
CA ILE A 285 15.37 -12.10 25.92
C ILE A 285 15.71 -10.98 24.93
N THR A 286 16.37 -11.35 23.83
CA THR A 286 16.59 -10.45 22.69
C THR A 286 15.63 -10.80 21.55
N TYR A 287 14.95 -9.80 20.99
CA TYR A 287 14.06 -10.00 19.85
C TYR A 287 14.00 -8.76 18.95
N TYR A 288 13.62 -8.98 17.70
CA TYR A 288 13.40 -7.92 16.70
C TYR A 288 11.92 -7.67 16.53
N ARG A 289 11.45 -6.47 16.83
CA ARG A 289 10.04 -6.15 16.84
C ARG A 289 9.41 -6.30 15.45
N THR A 290 8.63 -7.35 15.23
CA THR A 290 8.04 -7.76 13.94
C THR A 290 7.36 -6.62 13.16
N LYS A 291 6.69 -5.68 13.86
CA LYS A 291 5.96 -4.58 13.23
C LYS A 291 6.84 -3.48 12.65
N THR A 292 8.04 -3.28 13.20
CA THR A 292 8.89 -2.11 12.91
C THR A 292 10.29 -2.47 12.43
N THR A 293 10.61 -3.74 12.30
CA THR A 293 11.93 -4.26 11.86
C THR A 293 12.40 -3.58 10.57
N ASP A 294 11.54 -3.43 9.58
CA ASP A 294 11.91 -2.89 8.26
C ASP A 294 11.97 -1.35 8.23
N ARG A 295 11.67 -0.67 9.34
CA ARG A 295 11.58 0.79 9.39
C ARG A 295 12.76 1.43 10.11
N ARG A 296 13.61 0.63 10.75
CA ARG A 296 14.72 1.10 11.60
C ARG A 296 16.01 0.41 11.19
N LEU A 297 17.12 1.15 11.19
CA LEU A 297 18.45 0.63 10.90
C LEU A 297 18.87 -0.46 11.90
N ASP A 298 18.50 -0.30 13.18
CA ASP A 298 18.74 -1.27 14.26
C ASP A 298 17.77 -2.46 14.22
N LYS A 299 16.96 -2.59 13.13
CA LYS A 299 15.91 -3.60 12.96
C LYS A 299 14.94 -3.67 14.14
N ALA A 300 14.80 -2.57 14.89
CA ALA A 300 14.01 -2.48 16.11
C ALA A 300 14.35 -3.58 17.14
N LYS A 301 15.65 -3.80 17.37
CA LYS A 301 16.19 -4.72 18.37
C LYS A 301 15.71 -4.31 19.76
N MET A 302 15.25 -5.28 20.53
CA MET A 302 14.78 -5.13 21.91
C MET A 302 15.51 -6.17 22.77
N LYS A 303 16.09 -5.75 23.90
CA LYS A 303 16.65 -6.63 24.94
C LYS A 303 15.85 -6.40 26.22
N VAL A 304 15.38 -7.45 26.83
CA VAL A 304 14.49 -7.40 28.00
C VAL A 304 14.95 -8.43 29.02
N ASP A 305 15.25 -7.98 30.22
CA ASP A 305 15.66 -8.86 31.31
C ASP A 305 14.45 -9.64 31.83
N VAL A 306 14.66 -10.91 32.07
CA VAL A 306 13.65 -11.83 32.63
C VAL A 306 13.66 -11.69 34.16
N LEU A 307 12.58 -11.18 34.70
CA LEU A 307 12.41 -11.07 36.14
C LEU A 307 12.36 -12.46 36.79
N PRO A 308 12.98 -12.68 37.98
CA PRO A 308 12.97 -13.97 38.66
C PRO A 308 11.58 -14.58 38.85
N VAL A 309 10.57 -13.74 39.06
CA VAL A 309 9.17 -14.14 39.22
C VAL A 309 8.59 -14.81 37.96
N LEU A 310 9.17 -14.61 36.80
CA LEU A 310 8.75 -15.24 35.53
C LEU A 310 9.39 -16.61 35.28
N LEU A 311 10.44 -17.00 36.01
CA LEU A 311 11.16 -18.23 35.77
C LEU A 311 10.25 -19.49 35.74
N PRO A 312 9.22 -19.61 36.61
CA PRO A 312 8.28 -20.74 36.52
C PRO A 312 7.49 -20.77 35.20
N LEU A 313 7.06 -19.59 34.68
CA LEU A 313 6.36 -19.50 33.39
C LEU A 313 7.32 -19.71 32.21
N MET A 314 8.54 -19.22 32.30
CA MET A 314 9.60 -19.47 31.31
C MET A 314 9.82 -20.98 31.17
N LYS A 315 10.03 -21.70 32.27
CA LYS A 315 10.21 -23.14 32.29
C LYS A 315 8.97 -23.91 31.79
N LYS A 316 7.77 -23.44 32.15
CA LYS A 316 6.50 -24.05 31.70
C LYS A 316 6.35 -24.06 30.18
N TYR A 317 6.78 -23.00 29.52
CA TYR A 317 6.67 -22.83 28.09
C TYR A 317 7.99 -22.91 27.32
N GLU A 318 9.03 -23.46 27.96
CA GLU A 318 10.35 -23.65 27.34
C GLU A 318 10.27 -24.49 26.08
N ASP A 319 10.99 -24.11 25.04
CA ASP A 319 11.10 -24.88 23.82
C ASP A 319 12.17 -25.99 23.97
N TYR A 320 11.72 -27.22 24.08
CA TYR A 320 12.59 -28.41 24.19
C TYR A 320 13.54 -28.59 22.99
N THR A 321 13.20 -27.97 21.81
CA THR A 321 14.06 -28.03 20.60
C THR A 321 15.10 -26.93 20.56
N GLN A 322 15.07 -25.98 21.49
CA GLN A 322 15.94 -24.80 21.55
C GLN A 322 15.97 -23.92 20.31
N LYS A 323 14.99 -24.06 19.43
CA LYS A 323 14.86 -23.21 18.24
C LYS A 323 14.28 -21.83 18.56
N LYS A 324 13.48 -21.76 19.62
CA LYS A 324 12.88 -20.53 20.15
C LYS A 324 12.94 -20.51 21.66
N VAL A 325 12.60 -19.36 22.23
CA VAL A 325 12.50 -19.26 23.71
C VAL A 325 11.27 -20.00 24.22
N PHE A 326 10.16 -19.97 23.45
CA PHE A 326 8.88 -20.57 23.85
C PHE A 326 8.38 -21.60 22.85
N CYS A 327 7.75 -22.65 23.37
CA CYS A 327 7.19 -23.78 22.60
C CYS A 327 5.85 -23.46 21.88
N PHE A 328 5.37 -22.21 21.85
CA PHE A 328 4.06 -21.85 21.31
C PHE A 328 3.84 -22.25 19.85
N TYR A 329 4.91 -22.29 19.06
CA TYR A 329 4.84 -22.69 17.65
C TYR A 329 4.63 -24.19 17.43
N HIS A 330 4.86 -25.03 18.45
CA HIS A 330 4.46 -26.44 18.44
C HIS A 330 2.95 -26.59 18.71
N LEU A 331 2.35 -25.67 19.48
CA LEU A 331 0.95 -25.72 19.85
C LEU A 331 0.04 -25.03 18.82
N TYR A 332 0.56 -24.06 18.09
CA TYR A 332 -0.19 -23.24 17.15
C TYR A 332 0.58 -23.06 15.84
N SER A 333 -0.05 -23.41 14.71
CA SER A 333 0.57 -23.31 13.38
C SER A 333 0.97 -21.91 12.96
N THR A 334 0.36 -20.87 13.53
CA THR A 334 0.66 -19.46 13.23
C THR A 334 0.51 -18.58 14.47
N PHE A 335 1.27 -17.49 14.54
CA PHE A 335 1.09 -16.49 15.59
C PHE A 335 -0.33 -15.86 15.61
N LYS A 336 -1.06 -15.90 14.50
CA LYS A 336 -2.44 -15.40 14.43
C LYS A 336 -3.38 -16.33 15.20
N ASN A 337 -3.21 -17.64 15.05
CA ASN A 337 -3.99 -18.64 15.79
C ASN A 337 -3.65 -18.59 17.28
N PHE A 338 -2.38 -18.45 17.63
CA PHE A 338 -1.92 -18.24 18.99
C PHE A 338 -2.57 -16.97 19.62
N ASN A 339 -2.48 -15.83 18.94
CA ASN A 339 -3.10 -14.60 19.43
C ASN A 339 -4.64 -14.71 19.56
N ARG A 340 -5.29 -15.47 18.66
CA ARG A 340 -6.73 -15.72 18.75
C ARG A 340 -7.08 -16.55 19.99
N ALA A 341 -6.29 -17.58 20.30
CA ALA A 341 -6.48 -18.41 21.49
C ALA A 341 -6.32 -17.58 22.79
N ILE A 342 -5.26 -16.78 22.87
CA ILE A 342 -5.06 -15.85 24.00
C ILE A 342 -6.27 -14.93 24.18
N ASN A 343 -6.71 -14.25 23.12
CA ASN A 343 -7.83 -13.31 23.23
C ASN A 343 -9.17 -14.01 23.56
N LEU A 344 -9.33 -15.28 23.18
CA LEU A 344 -10.49 -16.07 23.60
C LEU A 344 -10.48 -16.31 25.12
N GLY A 345 -9.33 -16.69 25.67
CA GLY A 345 -9.19 -16.85 27.12
C GLY A 345 -9.30 -15.54 27.89
N LEU A 346 -8.74 -14.43 27.37
CA LEU A 346 -8.88 -13.11 27.98
C LEU A 346 -10.31 -12.62 28.03
N LYS A 347 -11.16 -12.98 27.08
CA LYS A 347 -12.60 -12.71 27.15
C LYS A 347 -13.28 -13.44 28.32
N GLN A 348 -12.82 -14.66 28.62
CA GLN A 348 -13.33 -15.41 29.78
C GLN A 348 -12.86 -14.76 31.09
N ILE A 349 -11.59 -14.40 31.18
CA ILE A 349 -11.01 -13.67 32.31
C ILE A 349 -11.72 -12.32 32.51
N GLY A 350 -11.96 -11.58 31.44
CA GLY A 350 -12.67 -10.30 31.48
C GLY A 350 -14.08 -10.42 32.05
N LYS A 351 -14.81 -11.50 31.72
CA LYS A 351 -16.13 -11.76 32.32
C LYS A 351 -16.07 -11.98 33.83
N ILE A 352 -15.08 -12.72 34.30
CA ILE A 352 -14.88 -13.01 35.74
C ILE A 352 -14.53 -11.71 36.49
N LEU A 353 -13.63 -10.91 35.93
CA LEU A 353 -13.13 -9.68 36.55
C LEU A 353 -13.99 -8.45 36.22
N LYS A 354 -15.11 -8.61 35.50
CA LYS A 354 -16.00 -7.52 35.04
C LYS A 354 -15.23 -6.43 34.25
N VAL A 355 -14.27 -6.86 33.42
CA VAL A 355 -13.48 -5.99 32.52
C VAL A 355 -13.96 -6.22 31.09
N ASP A 356 -14.64 -5.23 30.54
CA ASP A 356 -15.11 -5.28 29.16
C ASP A 356 -13.98 -5.25 28.17
N ASP A 357 -14.10 -6.07 27.10
CA ASP A 357 -13.17 -6.10 25.97
C ASP A 357 -11.68 -6.28 26.37
N LEU A 358 -11.40 -7.12 27.37
CA LEU A 358 -10.04 -7.44 27.73
C LEU A 358 -9.36 -8.18 26.56
N GLU A 359 -8.27 -7.59 26.06
CA GLU A 359 -7.48 -8.10 24.94
C GLU A 359 -6.00 -8.16 25.33
N TYR A 360 -5.21 -9.00 24.65
CA TYR A 360 -3.77 -9.16 24.92
C TYR A 360 -3.00 -7.83 24.89
N TYR A 361 -3.38 -6.92 24.00
CA TYR A 361 -2.74 -5.61 23.88
C TYR A 361 -2.91 -4.71 25.13
N ALA A 362 -3.85 -5.04 26.01
CA ALA A 362 -4.01 -4.35 27.29
C ALA A 362 -2.76 -4.52 28.19
N ALA A 363 -2.08 -5.65 28.15
CA ALA A 363 -0.83 -5.85 28.91
C ALA A 363 0.22 -4.78 28.57
N ARG A 364 0.41 -4.51 27.28
CA ARG A 364 1.34 -3.46 26.82
C ARG A 364 0.92 -2.05 27.24
N HIS A 365 -0.36 -1.74 27.12
CA HIS A 365 -0.86 -0.43 27.55
C HIS A 365 -0.71 -0.24 29.06
N SER A 366 -0.99 -1.30 29.82
CA SER A 366 -0.85 -1.27 31.28
C SER A 366 0.60 -1.06 31.71
N TRP A 367 1.52 -1.84 31.12
CA TRP A 367 2.96 -1.66 31.38
C TRP A 367 3.39 -0.23 31.08
N ALA A 368 3.11 0.28 29.88
CA ALA A 368 3.51 1.63 29.48
C ALA A 368 2.93 2.72 30.38
N THR A 369 1.65 2.59 30.79
CA THR A 369 0.99 3.56 31.67
C THR A 369 1.56 3.53 33.09
N LEU A 370 1.90 2.34 33.61
CA LEU A 370 2.45 2.21 34.96
C LEU A 370 3.92 2.63 35.02
N ALA A 371 4.70 2.35 33.96
CA ALA A 371 6.08 2.82 33.85
C ALA A 371 6.15 4.35 33.75
N ASP A 372 5.29 4.98 32.96
CA ASP A 372 5.20 6.43 32.79
C ASP A 372 4.88 7.13 34.13
N ARG A 373 3.94 6.58 34.91
CA ARG A 373 3.59 7.11 36.23
C ARG A 373 4.74 7.03 37.26
N LYS A 374 5.62 6.02 37.15
CA LYS A 374 6.77 5.88 38.04
C LYS A 374 7.94 6.76 37.64
N SER A 375 8.02 7.24 36.42
CA SER A 375 9.09 8.17 35.99
C SER A 375 8.78 9.63 36.31
N VAL A 376 7.60 9.93 36.88
CA VAL A 376 7.18 11.29 37.24
C VAL A 376 7.27 11.54 38.79
N VAL A 377 7.77 10.56 39.56
CA VAL A 377 7.96 10.66 41.02
C VAL A 377 9.45 10.75 41.36
#